data_d7222b446fc14d5e429d3ee938b5cb1a
#
_entry.id   d7222b446fc14d5e429d3ee938b5cb1a
#
_cell.length_a   1.000
_cell.length_b   1.000
_cell.length_c   1.000
_cell.angle_alpha   90.00
_cell.angle_beta   90.00
_cell.angle_gamma   90.00
#
_symmetry.space_group_name_H-M   'P 1'
#
loop_
_entity.id
_entity.type
_entity.pdbx_description
1 polymer ?
#
loop_
_entity_poly.entity_id
_entity_poly.type
_entity_poly.pdbx_seq_one_letter_code
_entity_poly.pdbx_strand_id
1 'polypeptide(L)'
;MRLDHLTLHAPDLSAQRAFYALTLGLPVCHDTPEAFTVQVGRSRLSFRQGHTPAAHFAVDIPRTLVTQAQAWLEARAPLLADPAGQVRFGPDGAFHSSNLYFRDPAGHIAEFIARHDLPFDHAGPFGSQHALHLSEFGLVVPDVTGAVDWLEARLGLRAWVGRSPTFTPVGGADGSLIVVPRGRGWFPIGLPGQPVPFHLTYRQGQVERHLTPADLPFLRPQGLT
;
A
#
# COMPACT_ATOMS: atom_id res chain seq x y z
N MET A 1 0.09 12.39 6.98
CA MET A 1 -0.24 12.66 5.56
C MET A 1 -1.43 11.81 5.17
N ARG A 2 -2.06 12.07 4.02
CA ARG A 2 -3.15 11.27 3.46
C ARG A 2 -2.81 10.87 2.03
N LEU A 3 -2.95 9.60 1.68
CA LEU A 3 -2.69 9.11 0.33
C LEU A 3 -3.96 9.27 -0.51
N ASP A 4 -3.92 10.14 -1.52
CA ASP A 4 -5.08 10.43 -2.36
C ASP A 4 -5.11 9.58 -3.63
N HIS A 5 -3.94 9.32 -4.24
CA HIS A 5 -3.87 8.55 -5.48
C HIS A 5 -2.52 7.84 -5.60
N LEU A 6 -2.53 6.54 -5.81
CA LEU A 6 -1.35 5.74 -6.12
C LEU A 6 -1.49 5.16 -7.53
N THR A 7 -0.48 5.35 -8.36
CA THR A 7 -0.37 4.69 -9.68
C THR A 7 0.78 3.69 -9.64
N LEU A 8 0.50 2.45 -10.01
CA LEU A 8 1.45 1.36 -10.16
C LEU A 8 1.44 0.84 -11.61
N HIS A 9 2.29 -0.15 -11.92
CA HIS A 9 2.30 -0.80 -13.22
C HIS A 9 1.82 -2.24 -13.12
N ALA A 10 1.24 -2.75 -14.20
CA ALA A 10 0.84 -4.14 -14.31
C ALA A 10 1.15 -4.67 -15.73
N PRO A 11 1.69 -5.89 -15.85
CA PRO A 11 1.99 -6.48 -17.16
C PRO A 11 0.74 -6.91 -17.92
N ASP A 12 -0.35 -7.22 -17.22
CA ASP A 12 -1.66 -7.58 -17.78
C ASP A 12 -2.75 -6.69 -17.14
N LEU A 13 -3.08 -5.60 -17.83
CA LEU A 13 -4.12 -4.67 -17.38
C LEU A 13 -5.51 -5.29 -17.40
N SER A 14 -5.78 -6.26 -18.27
CA SER A 14 -7.08 -6.91 -18.35
C SER A 14 -7.33 -7.76 -17.11
N ALA A 15 -6.37 -8.63 -16.75
CA ALA A 15 -6.44 -9.41 -15.53
C ALA A 15 -6.48 -8.54 -14.28
N GLN A 16 -5.68 -7.48 -14.25
CA GLN A 16 -5.63 -6.53 -13.13
C GLN A 16 -6.97 -5.81 -12.96
N ARG A 17 -7.58 -5.34 -14.06
CA ARG A 17 -8.91 -4.71 -14.04
C ARG A 17 -9.99 -5.69 -13.58
N ALA A 18 -10.01 -6.90 -14.13
CA ALA A 18 -10.98 -7.92 -13.72
C ALA A 18 -10.89 -8.20 -12.21
N PHE A 19 -9.69 -8.26 -11.66
CA PHE A 19 -9.49 -8.47 -10.24
C PHE A 19 -10.06 -7.32 -9.39
N TYR A 20 -9.67 -6.08 -9.66
CA TYR A 20 -10.12 -4.94 -8.85
C TYR A 20 -11.60 -4.60 -9.06
N ALA A 21 -12.07 -4.64 -10.31
CA ALA A 21 -13.44 -4.23 -10.64
C ALA A 21 -14.47 -5.36 -10.43
N LEU A 22 -14.17 -6.60 -10.81
CA LEU A 22 -15.13 -7.69 -10.77
C LEU A 22 -14.95 -8.57 -9.53
N THR A 23 -13.70 -8.94 -9.19
CA THR A 23 -13.45 -9.81 -8.03
C THR A 23 -13.59 -9.05 -6.72
N LEU A 24 -12.96 -7.88 -6.60
CA LEU A 24 -13.08 -7.02 -5.41
C LEU A 24 -14.28 -6.05 -5.48
N GLY A 25 -14.90 -5.84 -6.64
CA GLY A 25 -16.08 -4.99 -6.80
C GLY A 25 -15.83 -3.51 -6.56
N LEU A 26 -14.61 -3.02 -6.78
CA LEU A 26 -14.28 -1.59 -6.65
C LEU A 26 -14.76 -0.82 -7.90
N PRO A 27 -15.37 0.36 -7.74
CA PRO A 27 -15.83 1.16 -8.87
C PRO A 27 -14.69 1.61 -9.77
N VAL A 28 -14.79 1.37 -11.08
CA VAL A 28 -13.87 1.94 -12.08
C VAL A 28 -14.28 3.38 -12.36
N CYS A 29 -13.37 4.33 -12.18
CA CYS A 29 -13.63 5.76 -12.40
C CYS A 29 -12.86 6.34 -13.60
N HIS A 30 -11.91 5.61 -14.16
CA HIS A 30 -11.21 5.93 -15.40
C HIS A 30 -10.75 4.64 -16.08
N ASP A 31 -10.85 4.58 -17.40
CA ASP A 31 -10.52 3.39 -18.17
C ASP A 31 -10.08 3.75 -19.59
N THR A 32 -8.85 3.34 -19.95
CA THR A 32 -8.26 3.45 -21.28
C THR A 32 -7.53 2.14 -21.63
N PRO A 33 -7.10 1.93 -22.88
CA PRO A 33 -6.29 0.77 -23.24
C PRO A 33 -4.97 0.67 -22.44
N GLU A 34 -4.36 1.80 -22.05
CA GLU A 34 -3.05 1.87 -21.41
C GLU A 34 -3.11 1.99 -19.88
N ALA A 35 -4.28 2.27 -19.30
CA ALA A 35 -4.43 2.47 -17.85
C ALA A 35 -5.89 2.37 -17.40
N PHE A 36 -6.09 1.95 -16.17
CA PHE A 36 -7.39 2.09 -15.48
C PHE A 36 -7.21 2.57 -14.05
N THR A 37 -8.28 3.11 -13.47
CA THR A 37 -8.32 3.60 -12.10
C THR A 37 -9.56 3.09 -11.39
N VAL A 38 -9.38 2.57 -10.18
CA VAL A 38 -10.49 2.22 -9.28
C VAL A 38 -10.57 3.17 -8.11
N GLN A 39 -11.79 3.39 -7.63
CA GLN A 39 -12.04 4.15 -6.40
C GLN A 39 -11.87 3.23 -5.19
N VAL A 40 -11.04 3.65 -4.23
CA VAL A 40 -10.81 2.97 -2.96
C VAL A 40 -11.23 3.93 -1.84
N GLY A 41 -12.51 3.91 -1.49
CA GLY A 41 -13.09 4.88 -0.57
C GLY A 41 -12.80 6.33 -0.98
N ARG A 42 -12.03 7.08 -0.19
CA ARG A 42 -11.63 8.45 -0.53
C ARG A 42 -10.38 8.54 -1.42
N SER A 43 -9.68 7.43 -1.66
CA SER A 43 -8.46 7.36 -2.47
C SER A 43 -8.70 6.74 -3.84
N ARG A 44 -7.74 6.87 -4.75
CA ARG A 44 -7.74 6.23 -6.07
C ARG A 44 -6.52 5.33 -6.22
N LEU A 45 -6.70 4.19 -6.85
CA LEU A 45 -5.63 3.27 -7.23
C LEU A 45 -5.66 3.08 -8.74
N SER A 46 -4.56 3.42 -9.40
CA SER A 46 -4.41 3.28 -10.85
C SER A 46 -3.36 2.24 -11.20
N PHE A 47 -3.58 1.59 -12.34
CA PHE A 47 -2.60 0.72 -12.96
C PHE A 47 -2.36 1.15 -14.41
N ARG A 48 -1.09 1.17 -14.81
CA ARG A 48 -0.64 1.43 -16.18
C ARG A 48 0.02 0.18 -16.74
N GLN A 49 -0.07 0.01 -18.05
CA GLN A 49 0.65 -1.07 -18.74
C GLN A 49 2.15 -0.95 -18.48
N GLY A 50 2.78 -2.04 -18.01
CA GLY A 50 4.21 -2.09 -17.79
C GLY A 50 4.65 -3.21 -16.86
N HIS A 51 5.91 -3.64 -17.03
CA HIS A 51 6.54 -4.60 -16.13
C HIS A 51 7.16 -3.90 -14.93
N THR A 52 7.00 -4.47 -13.75
CA THR A 52 7.51 -3.95 -12.50
C THR A 52 7.72 -5.09 -11.50
N PRO A 53 8.69 -4.99 -10.59
CA PRO A 53 8.68 -5.81 -9.38
C PRO A 53 7.40 -5.60 -8.57
N ALA A 54 7.14 -6.53 -7.66
CA ALA A 54 5.99 -6.41 -6.77
C ALA A 54 6.12 -5.20 -5.83
N ALA A 55 5.10 -4.35 -5.83
CA ALA A 55 4.92 -3.30 -4.84
C ALA A 55 4.20 -3.86 -3.60
N HIS A 56 4.27 -3.12 -2.49
CA HIS A 56 3.40 -3.29 -1.34
C HIS A 56 2.57 -2.03 -1.11
N PHE A 57 1.28 -2.20 -0.81
CA PHE A 57 0.39 -1.13 -0.37
C PHE A 57 -0.74 -1.66 0.51
N ALA A 58 -1.27 -0.81 1.37
CA ALA A 58 -2.37 -1.17 2.27
C ALA A 58 -3.60 -0.28 2.05
N VAL A 59 -4.76 -0.87 2.32
CA VAL A 59 -6.07 -0.22 2.31
C VAL A 59 -6.68 -0.34 3.70
N ASP A 60 -7.04 0.78 4.31
CA ASP A 60 -7.76 0.78 5.59
C ASP A 60 -9.17 0.22 5.42
N ILE A 61 -9.55 -0.61 6.39
CA ILE A 61 -10.90 -1.16 6.54
C ILE A 61 -11.44 -0.91 7.95
N PRO A 62 -12.77 -0.96 8.18
CA PRO A 62 -13.33 -0.81 9.52
C PRO A 62 -12.80 -1.87 10.49
N ARG A 63 -12.34 -1.42 11.67
CA ARG A 63 -11.76 -2.29 12.70
C ARG A 63 -12.74 -3.32 13.26
N THR A 64 -14.04 -3.04 13.20
CA THR A 64 -15.10 -3.94 13.66
C THR A 64 -15.46 -5.02 12.63
N LEU A 65 -14.94 -4.96 11.39
CA LEU A 65 -15.29 -5.88 10.31
C LEU A 65 -14.15 -6.83 9.88
N VAL A 66 -13.07 -6.95 10.64
CA VAL A 66 -11.88 -7.77 10.26
C VAL A 66 -12.25 -9.22 9.97
N THR A 67 -13.09 -9.85 10.81
CA THR A 67 -13.50 -11.25 10.62
C THR A 67 -14.35 -11.42 9.36
N GLN A 68 -15.26 -10.48 9.10
CA GLN A 68 -16.07 -10.47 7.89
C GLN A 68 -15.24 -10.16 6.64
N ALA A 69 -14.24 -9.27 6.76
CA ALA A 69 -13.30 -8.96 5.69
C ALA A 69 -12.44 -10.17 5.31
N GLN A 70 -11.99 -10.95 6.31
CA GLN A 70 -11.26 -12.19 6.08
C GLN A 70 -12.10 -13.18 5.27
N ALA A 71 -13.30 -13.52 5.74
CA ALA A 71 -14.18 -14.46 5.05
C ALA A 71 -14.57 -13.97 3.64
N TRP A 72 -14.79 -12.65 3.49
CA TRP A 72 -15.11 -12.04 2.21
C TRP A 72 -13.94 -12.13 1.22
N LEU A 73 -12.71 -11.92 1.70
CA LEU A 73 -11.50 -11.97 0.87
C LEU A 73 -11.14 -13.41 0.50
N GLU A 74 -11.22 -14.37 1.44
CA GLU A 74 -10.97 -15.81 1.21
C GLU A 74 -11.88 -16.39 0.11
N ALA A 75 -13.10 -15.89 -0.02
CA ALA A 75 -14.02 -16.28 -1.09
C ALA A 75 -13.64 -15.71 -2.48
N ARG A 76 -12.64 -14.84 -2.56
CA ARG A 76 -12.28 -14.08 -3.78
C ARG A 76 -10.82 -14.22 -4.19
N ALA A 77 -9.92 -14.30 -3.24
CA ALA A 77 -8.48 -14.40 -3.46
C ALA A 77 -7.81 -15.18 -2.32
N PRO A 78 -6.77 -15.96 -2.61
CA PRO A 78 -5.99 -16.62 -1.56
C PRO A 78 -5.35 -15.57 -0.62
N LEU A 79 -5.53 -15.73 0.69
CA LEU A 79 -4.78 -14.98 1.67
C LEU A 79 -3.34 -15.46 1.72
N LEU A 80 -2.42 -14.54 1.93
CA LEU A 80 -1.01 -14.87 2.14
C LEU A 80 -0.81 -15.28 3.60
N ALA A 81 -0.21 -16.46 3.77
CA ALA A 81 0.12 -17.00 5.07
C ALA A 81 1.60 -16.80 5.39
N ASP A 82 1.92 -16.70 6.67
CA ASP A 82 3.30 -16.84 7.16
C ASP A 82 3.75 -18.32 7.14
N PRO A 83 5.02 -18.62 7.46
CA PRO A 83 5.50 -20.00 7.52
C PRO A 83 4.77 -20.91 8.52
N ALA A 84 4.05 -20.35 9.49
CA ALA A 84 3.23 -21.11 10.46
C ALA A 84 1.79 -21.35 9.95
N GLY A 85 1.43 -20.81 8.78
CA GLY A 85 0.11 -20.93 8.19
C GLY A 85 -0.89 -19.88 8.70
N GLN A 86 -0.44 -18.86 9.44
CA GLN A 86 -1.29 -17.79 9.92
C GLN A 86 -1.59 -16.81 8.78
N VAL A 87 -2.87 -16.43 8.59
CA VAL A 87 -3.34 -15.54 7.51
C VAL A 87 -3.89 -14.20 8.03
N ARG A 88 -4.17 -14.09 9.34
CA ARG A 88 -4.58 -12.84 9.99
C ARG A 88 -3.59 -12.50 11.09
N PHE A 89 -3.13 -11.26 11.11
CA PHE A 89 -2.08 -10.79 11.99
C PHE A 89 -2.57 -9.62 12.85
N GLY A 90 -1.98 -9.46 14.03
CA GLY A 90 -2.38 -8.46 15.03
C GLY A 90 -3.54 -8.89 15.95
N PRO A 91 -4.04 -7.95 16.79
CA PRO A 91 -3.80 -6.48 16.77
C PRO A 91 -2.55 -5.99 17.52
N ASP A 92 -1.59 -6.84 17.73
CA ASP A 92 -0.39 -6.54 18.51
C ASP A 92 0.60 -5.62 17.77
N GLY A 93 1.57 -5.08 18.52
CA GLY A 93 2.66 -4.27 17.96
C GLY A 93 2.35 -2.79 17.84
N ALA A 94 3.35 -2.05 17.31
CA ALA A 94 3.37 -0.59 17.29
C ALA A 94 2.29 0.05 16.41
N PHE A 95 1.73 -0.69 15.46
CA PHE A 95 0.65 -0.21 14.59
C PHE A 95 -0.76 -0.43 15.18
N HIS A 96 -0.88 -1.25 16.22
CA HIS A 96 -2.15 -1.63 16.83
C HIS A 96 -3.23 -1.90 15.77
N SER A 97 -2.92 -2.81 14.84
CA SER A 97 -3.76 -3.12 13.68
C SER A 97 -3.96 -4.61 13.49
N SER A 98 -5.06 -4.98 12.85
CA SER A 98 -5.28 -6.32 12.30
C SER A 98 -5.10 -6.28 10.79
N ASN A 99 -4.40 -7.28 10.23
CA ASN A 99 -3.87 -7.25 8.89
C ASN A 99 -4.19 -8.53 8.12
N LEU A 100 -4.62 -8.39 6.86
CA LEU A 100 -4.90 -9.46 5.91
C LEU A 100 -4.16 -9.15 4.62
N TYR A 101 -3.35 -10.09 4.13
CA TYR A 101 -2.52 -9.91 2.94
C TYR A 101 -2.99 -10.79 1.80
N PHE A 102 -2.93 -10.29 0.58
CA PHE A 102 -3.23 -11.03 -0.63
C PHE A 102 -2.38 -10.53 -1.81
N ARG A 103 -2.34 -11.30 -2.89
CA ARG A 103 -1.69 -10.86 -4.13
C ARG A 103 -2.73 -10.47 -5.17
N ASP A 104 -2.43 -9.40 -5.89
CA ASP A 104 -3.12 -9.07 -7.12
C ASP A 104 -2.49 -9.80 -8.33
N PRO A 105 -3.11 -9.78 -9.54
CA PRO A 105 -2.59 -10.46 -10.72
C PRO A 105 -1.21 -9.95 -11.20
N ALA A 106 -0.83 -8.70 -10.88
CA ALA A 106 0.50 -8.19 -11.17
C ALA A 106 1.56 -8.68 -10.16
N GLY A 107 1.14 -9.39 -9.11
CA GLY A 107 1.99 -9.92 -8.06
C GLY A 107 2.28 -8.93 -6.94
N HIS A 108 1.65 -7.75 -6.92
CA HIS A 108 1.77 -6.82 -5.81
C HIS A 108 1.19 -7.44 -4.53
N ILE A 109 1.79 -7.09 -3.40
CA ILE A 109 1.27 -7.47 -2.08
C ILE A 109 0.33 -6.35 -1.64
N ALA A 110 -0.97 -6.63 -1.72
CA ALA A 110 -2.01 -5.78 -1.20
C ALA A 110 -2.39 -6.22 0.22
N GLU A 111 -2.76 -5.26 1.03
CA GLU A 111 -3.13 -5.47 2.42
C GLU A 111 -4.46 -4.80 2.74
N PHE A 112 -5.33 -5.49 3.47
CA PHE A 112 -6.38 -4.86 4.25
C PHE A 112 -5.88 -4.67 5.68
N ILE A 113 -5.83 -3.43 6.14
CA ILE A 113 -5.40 -3.05 7.48
C ILE A 113 -6.55 -2.42 8.25
N ALA A 114 -6.80 -2.92 9.45
CA ALA A 114 -7.79 -2.39 10.38
C ALA A 114 -7.07 -1.79 11.59
N ARG A 115 -6.97 -0.46 11.66
CA ARG A 115 -6.29 0.25 12.74
C ARG A 115 -7.22 0.43 13.93
N HIS A 116 -6.87 -0.16 15.07
CA HIS A 116 -7.73 -0.15 16.26
C HIS A 116 -7.78 1.21 16.98
N ASP A 117 -6.80 2.08 16.73
CA ASP A 117 -6.75 3.45 17.27
C ASP A 117 -7.56 4.47 16.46
N LEU A 118 -8.03 4.08 15.26
CA LEU A 118 -8.89 4.93 14.45
C LEU A 118 -10.37 4.56 14.63
N PRO A 119 -11.28 5.56 14.72
CA PRO A 119 -12.69 5.32 14.99
C PRO A 119 -13.48 4.90 13.73
N PHE A 120 -12.92 3.96 12.95
CA PHE A 120 -13.58 3.41 11.77
C PHE A 120 -14.41 2.19 12.16
N ASP A 121 -15.59 2.45 12.72
CA ASP A 121 -16.54 1.41 13.11
C ASP A 121 -17.64 1.27 12.05
N HIS A 122 -17.95 0.03 11.72
CA HIS A 122 -19.07 -0.30 10.83
C HIS A 122 -19.74 -1.59 11.32
N ALA A 123 -21.02 -1.76 10.97
CA ALA A 123 -21.79 -2.97 11.27
C ALA A 123 -22.32 -3.62 9.98
N GLY A 124 -22.58 -4.90 10.03
CA GLY A 124 -23.14 -5.66 8.92
C GLY A 124 -22.10 -6.46 8.12
N PRO A 125 -22.47 -6.97 6.94
CA PRO A 125 -21.56 -7.75 6.11
C PRO A 125 -20.49 -6.86 5.47
N PHE A 126 -19.26 -7.39 5.36
CA PHE A 126 -18.18 -6.70 4.65
C PHE A 126 -18.41 -6.73 3.12
N GLY A 127 -18.02 -5.66 2.45
CA GLY A 127 -18.04 -5.52 0.99
C GLY A 127 -17.07 -4.43 0.52
N SER A 128 -16.95 -4.22 -0.80
CA SER A 128 -16.02 -3.24 -1.39
C SER A 128 -16.20 -1.80 -0.89
N GLN A 129 -17.41 -1.42 -0.48
CA GLN A 129 -17.71 -0.11 0.11
C GLN A 129 -16.98 0.13 1.45
N HIS A 130 -16.43 -0.90 2.07
CA HIS A 130 -15.66 -0.82 3.30
C HIS A 130 -14.14 -0.71 3.07
N ALA A 131 -13.68 -0.62 1.82
CA ALA A 131 -12.34 -0.16 1.48
C ALA A 131 -12.30 1.37 1.67
N LEU A 132 -11.76 1.84 2.80
CA LEU A 132 -11.92 3.24 3.25
C LEU A 132 -10.98 4.20 2.52
N HIS A 133 -9.72 3.83 2.36
CA HIS A 133 -8.69 4.61 1.67
C HIS A 133 -7.36 3.85 1.58
N LEU A 134 -6.47 4.33 0.73
CA LEU A 134 -5.07 3.91 0.74
C LEU A 134 -4.39 4.43 2.01
N SER A 135 -3.79 3.52 2.76
CA SER A 135 -3.19 3.76 4.07
C SER A 135 -1.67 3.68 4.05
N GLU A 136 -1.12 2.79 3.22
CA GLU A 136 0.31 2.59 3.14
C GLU A 136 0.79 2.39 1.71
N PHE A 137 2.03 2.85 1.45
CA PHE A 137 2.79 2.51 0.25
C PHE A 137 4.23 2.15 0.61
N GLY A 138 4.69 0.99 0.16
CA GLY A 138 6.04 0.49 0.38
C GLY A 138 7.07 1.22 -0.47
N LEU A 139 7.96 1.98 0.16
CA LEU A 139 9.04 2.70 -0.48
C LEU A 139 10.37 1.98 -0.23
N VAL A 140 10.86 1.27 -1.23
CA VAL A 140 12.13 0.53 -1.15
C VAL A 140 13.29 1.43 -1.55
N VAL A 141 14.28 1.56 -0.66
CA VAL A 141 15.40 2.50 -0.80
C VAL A 141 16.76 1.80 -0.56
N PRO A 142 17.89 2.36 -1.03
CA PRO A 142 19.22 1.82 -0.73
C PRO A 142 19.61 1.98 0.75
N ASP A 143 19.26 3.13 1.36
CA ASP A 143 19.54 3.50 2.74
C ASP A 143 18.28 4.10 3.38
N VAL A 144 17.74 3.41 4.38
CA VAL A 144 16.50 3.83 5.07
C VAL A 144 16.75 5.09 5.89
N THR A 145 17.85 5.16 6.62
CA THR A 145 18.14 6.30 7.51
C THR A 145 18.30 7.58 6.71
N GLY A 146 19.14 7.57 5.68
CA GLY A 146 19.36 8.74 4.82
C GLY A 146 18.09 9.14 4.05
N ALA A 147 17.29 8.16 3.59
CA ALA A 147 16.02 8.44 2.92
C ALA A 147 15.01 9.10 3.86
N VAL A 148 14.88 8.62 5.09
CA VAL A 148 13.98 9.21 6.10
C VAL A 148 14.42 10.62 6.48
N ASP A 149 15.73 10.86 6.71
CA ASP A 149 16.27 12.19 6.97
C ASP A 149 15.95 13.17 5.84
N TRP A 150 16.09 12.71 4.59
CA TRP A 150 15.74 13.51 3.42
C TRP A 150 14.23 13.83 3.34
N LEU A 151 13.36 12.82 3.58
CA LEU A 151 11.90 12.98 3.58
C LEU A 151 11.46 13.98 4.66
N GLU A 152 12.07 13.92 5.85
CA GLU A 152 11.79 14.87 6.93
C GLU A 152 12.27 16.29 6.57
N ALA A 153 13.51 16.44 6.12
CA ALA A 153 14.10 17.73 5.85
C ALA A 153 13.50 18.45 4.64
N ARG A 154 13.13 17.71 3.59
CA ARG A 154 12.68 18.29 2.31
C ARG A 154 11.17 18.30 2.14
N LEU A 155 10.47 17.31 2.69
CA LEU A 155 9.02 17.18 2.52
C LEU A 155 8.25 17.38 3.84
N GLY A 156 8.94 17.48 4.98
CA GLY A 156 8.32 17.58 6.30
C GLY A 156 7.56 16.29 6.70
N LEU A 157 7.85 15.15 6.04
CA LEU A 157 7.26 13.87 6.35
C LEU A 157 8.08 13.19 7.46
N ARG A 158 7.50 13.07 8.64
CA ARG A 158 8.21 12.58 9.84
C ARG A 158 8.04 11.08 10.02
N ALA A 159 9.06 10.45 10.61
CA ALA A 159 8.94 9.08 11.09
C ALA A 159 7.79 8.96 12.10
N TRP A 160 7.03 7.89 11.97
CA TRP A 160 5.90 7.56 12.84
C TRP A 160 6.13 6.19 13.47
N VAL A 161 5.75 5.97 14.73
CA VAL A 161 5.92 4.74 15.53
C VAL A 161 7.36 4.19 15.65
N GLY A 162 8.38 5.01 15.39
CA GLY A 162 9.78 4.65 15.55
C GLY A 162 10.61 4.71 14.26
N ARG A 163 11.93 4.57 14.42
CA ARG A 163 12.92 4.56 13.33
C ARG A 163 13.82 3.33 13.47
N SER A 164 14.09 2.68 12.36
CA SER A 164 15.11 1.64 12.29
C SER A 164 15.75 1.62 10.88
N PRO A 165 16.97 1.09 10.73
CA PRO A 165 17.61 1.00 9.40
C PRO A 165 16.95 -0.03 8.47
N THR A 166 16.03 -0.85 8.97
CA THR A 166 15.37 -1.91 8.19
C THR A 166 13.88 -1.68 7.98
N PHE A 167 13.26 -0.75 8.73
CA PHE A 167 11.84 -0.48 8.63
C PHE A 167 11.51 0.84 9.35
N THR A 168 11.07 1.85 8.61
CA THR A 168 10.63 3.12 9.19
C THR A 168 9.36 3.59 8.47
N PRO A 169 8.19 3.57 9.14
CA PRO A 169 7.00 4.24 8.65
C PRO A 169 7.17 5.76 8.71
N VAL A 170 6.83 6.45 7.63
CA VAL A 170 6.95 7.91 7.51
C VAL A 170 5.59 8.49 7.14
N GLY A 171 5.04 9.37 7.97
CA GLY A 171 3.72 9.96 7.78
C GLY A 171 2.85 9.88 9.02
N GLY A 172 1.84 9.03 9.04
CA GLY A 172 0.93 8.82 10.18
C GLY A 172 -0.13 7.76 9.91
N ALA A 173 -1.02 7.56 10.87
CA ALA A 173 -2.08 6.55 10.77
C ALA A 173 -3.00 6.73 9.55
N ASP A 174 -3.23 7.96 9.11
CA ASP A 174 -4.10 8.30 7.98
C ASP A 174 -3.43 8.14 6.60
N GLY A 175 -2.14 7.81 6.59
CA GLY A 175 -1.34 7.53 5.41
C GLY A 175 0.16 7.55 5.71
N SER A 176 0.89 6.54 5.24
CA SER A 176 2.32 6.40 5.47
C SER A 176 3.07 5.79 4.29
N LEU A 177 4.34 6.18 4.17
CA LEU A 177 5.33 5.47 3.37
C LEU A 177 6.00 4.44 4.29
N ILE A 178 5.99 3.18 3.89
CA ILE A 178 6.72 2.12 4.59
C ILE A 178 8.12 2.02 3.97
N VAL A 179 9.06 2.77 4.57
CA VAL A 179 10.45 2.88 4.06
C VAL A 179 11.26 1.69 4.52
N VAL A 180 11.77 0.92 3.56
CA VAL A 180 12.52 -0.34 3.80
C VAL A 180 13.73 -0.44 2.87
N PRO A 181 14.81 -1.16 3.26
CA PRO A 181 15.94 -1.36 2.39
C PRO A 181 15.63 -2.37 1.28
N ARG A 182 16.36 -2.25 0.15
CA ARG A 182 16.31 -3.24 -0.94
C ARG A 182 16.57 -4.65 -0.42
N GLY A 183 15.78 -5.61 -0.88
CA GLY A 183 15.91 -7.02 -0.52
C GLY A 183 15.26 -7.39 0.82
N ARG A 184 14.80 -6.42 1.62
CA ARG A 184 13.99 -6.76 2.80
C ARG A 184 12.74 -7.52 2.36
N GLY A 185 12.48 -8.67 3.00
CA GLY A 185 11.29 -9.47 2.72
C GLY A 185 10.00 -8.74 3.10
N TRP A 186 9.06 -8.64 2.15
CA TRP A 186 7.70 -8.19 2.45
C TRP A 186 6.95 -9.25 3.25
N PHE A 187 6.38 -8.83 4.33
CA PHE A 187 5.53 -9.68 5.16
C PHE A 187 4.23 -10.05 4.39
N PRO A 188 3.65 -11.27 4.62
CA PRO A 188 4.12 -12.34 5.50
C PRO A 188 5.04 -13.36 4.80
N ILE A 189 5.25 -13.27 3.49
CA ILE A 189 5.85 -14.30 2.66
C ILE A 189 7.36 -14.12 2.40
N GLY A 190 7.96 -13.05 2.91
CA GLY A 190 9.39 -12.79 2.72
C GLY A 190 9.80 -12.43 1.28
N LEU A 191 8.85 -12.00 0.41
CA LEU A 191 9.17 -11.58 -0.95
C LEU A 191 10.15 -10.40 -0.94
N PRO A 192 11.34 -10.50 -1.57
CA PRO A 192 12.34 -9.42 -1.52
C PRO A 192 11.81 -8.11 -2.12
N GLY A 193 11.85 -7.03 -1.34
CA GLY A 193 11.48 -5.68 -1.77
C GLY A 193 12.44 -5.15 -2.82
N GLN A 194 11.90 -4.62 -3.90
CA GLN A 194 12.62 -3.95 -4.99
C GLN A 194 12.03 -2.57 -5.22
N PRO A 195 12.83 -1.56 -5.61
CA PRO A 195 12.28 -0.29 -6.08
C PRO A 195 11.35 -0.50 -7.27
N VAL A 196 10.21 0.17 -7.25
CA VAL A 196 9.20 0.09 -8.31
C VAL A 196 8.96 1.48 -8.90
N PRO A 197 8.57 1.61 -10.17
CA PRO A 197 8.02 2.84 -10.68
C PRO A 197 6.65 3.11 -10.05
N PHE A 198 6.42 4.34 -9.63
CA PHE A 198 5.14 4.77 -9.04
C PHE A 198 4.89 6.26 -9.31
N HIS A 199 3.64 6.66 -9.17
CA HIS A 199 3.25 8.05 -8.98
C HIS A 199 2.29 8.11 -7.80
N LEU A 200 2.64 8.89 -6.79
CA LEU A 200 1.87 9.07 -5.58
C LEU A 200 1.41 10.53 -5.46
N THR A 201 0.10 10.74 -5.34
CA THR A 201 -0.47 12.01 -4.91
C THR A 201 -0.88 11.88 -3.45
N TYR A 202 -0.43 12.82 -2.62
CA TYR A 202 -0.74 12.83 -1.19
C TYR A 202 -1.01 14.25 -0.68
N ARG A 203 -1.64 14.36 0.49
CA ARG A 203 -1.88 15.65 1.16
C ARG A 203 -1.19 15.74 2.51
N GLN A 204 -0.69 16.96 2.78
CA GLN A 204 -0.29 17.41 4.11
C GLN A 204 -1.17 18.61 4.49
N GLY A 205 -2.12 18.40 5.39
CA GLY A 205 -3.20 19.37 5.59
C GLY A 205 -4.00 19.60 4.30
N GLN A 206 -4.07 20.84 3.84
CA GLN A 206 -4.78 21.19 2.60
C GLN A 206 -3.88 21.19 1.35
N VAL A 207 -2.57 21.00 1.51
CA VAL A 207 -1.62 21.06 0.40
C VAL A 207 -1.52 19.71 -0.28
N GLU A 208 -1.85 19.65 -1.57
CA GLU A 208 -1.62 18.50 -2.43
C GLU A 208 -0.17 18.47 -2.92
N ARG A 209 0.42 17.29 -2.93
CA ARG A 209 1.79 17.04 -3.36
C ARG A 209 1.87 15.79 -4.21
N HIS A 210 2.87 15.74 -5.07
CA HIS A 210 3.18 14.59 -5.92
C HIS A 210 4.55 14.04 -5.57
N LEU A 211 4.73 12.74 -5.71
CA LEU A 211 5.98 12.05 -5.48
C LEU A 211 6.16 10.93 -6.50
N THR A 212 7.29 10.94 -7.17
CA THR A 212 7.74 9.90 -8.10
C THR A 212 9.16 9.47 -7.77
N PRO A 213 9.67 8.36 -8.30
CA PRO A 213 11.08 8.00 -8.14
C PRO A 213 12.06 9.10 -8.59
N ALA A 214 11.69 9.90 -9.59
CA ALA A 214 12.53 10.99 -10.10
C ALA A 214 12.72 12.15 -9.09
N ASP A 215 11.77 12.32 -8.18
CA ASP A 215 11.83 13.35 -7.13
C ASP A 215 12.72 12.93 -5.96
N LEU A 216 13.06 11.63 -5.87
CA LEU A 216 13.81 11.02 -4.79
C LEU A 216 15.27 10.80 -5.22
N PRO A 217 16.22 11.66 -4.78
CA PRO A 217 17.60 11.62 -5.27
C PRO A 217 18.31 10.28 -4.99
N PHE A 218 17.93 9.61 -3.91
CA PHE A 218 18.47 8.31 -3.51
C PHE A 218 17.92 7.13 -4.34
N LEU A 219 16.89 7.34 -5.18
CA LEU A 219 16.39 6.34 -6.14
C LEU A 219 16.90 6.54 -7.56
N ARG A 220 17.55 7.67 -7.84
CA ARG A 220 18.14 7.90 -9.17
C ARG A 220 19.27 6.89 -9.40
N PRO A 221 19.41 6.33 -10.61
CA PRO A 221 20.60 5.58 -10.95
C PRO A 221 21.83 6.45 -10.65
N GLN A 222 22.77 5.95 -9.83
CA GLN A 222 24.06 6.63 -9.71
C GLN A 222 24.69 6.57 -11.09
N GLY A 223 24.83 7.72 -11.73
CA GLY A 223 25.46 7.83 -13.03
C GLY A 223 26.82 7.19 -12.98
N LEU A 224 27.13 6.38 -13.98
CA LEU A 224 28.50 6.06 -14.34
C LEU A 224 29.18 7.41 -14.66
N THR A 225 29.94 7.94 -13.69
CA THR A 225 30.90 9.02 -13.92
C THR A 225 32.09 8.47 -14.66
#